data_7149c870da8f69c472603d58b3ec9ad7
#
_entry.id   7149c870da8f69c472603d58b3ec9ad7
#
_cell.length_a   1.000
_cell.length_b   1.000
_cell.length_c   1.000
_cell.angle_alpha   90.00
_cell.angle_beta   90.00
_cell.angle_gamma   90.00
#
_symmetry.space_group_name_H-M   'P 1'
#
loop_
_entity.id
_entity.type
_entity.pdbx_description
1 polymer ?
#
loop_
_entity_poly.entity_id
_entity_poly.type
_entity_poly.pdbx_seq_one_letter_code
_entity_poly.pdbx_strand_id
1 'polypeptide(L)'
;MSAVFRFRRSPIDLIQKAGCSLSRVTLTCLTLASVIIFPVSEPYADDAVKPAQQPYLIGRGMTDVTGPAVGVQLWGFGRPDQIGEGIHIRQRSRAFVIVQADNPSNRLAFVSADLGSIDHHIALEVVERLQHRFGESYSLDNVIITATHTHSGPGGYWQPRSDTGLDGGLYPEHFEAIVTGITDSIIKADADLQPGNILINRGVVSDAGVNRSHIAYLENPLEERQRFTSNTNTNMTLLKFVDDSGAIGTLNWYALHPTAMNFYNRLISGDHKGYASLKMERQHGATYQSDDDFVAAFAQSDPGDVTPNTNLDNTGPGATDVETTQIMGERQLQVAQRLFHAATIALRGPVESRRIYVDFSNIEVADQFTGAGVQRTCPSAYGYSFAGGSTEDGGAHFFFKEGMTKQKGWLDWLIRAVTGAPKWTQAVKDCQHPKPILFESGTGNPPMQSQINSVSIARIGQFVILALPAEVTTMAGRRLEATVM
;
A
#
# COMPACT_ATOMS: atom_id res chain seq x y z
N MET A 1 24.28 23.25 -44.32
CA MET A 1 25.23 22.24 -44.83
C MET A 1 24.76 20.87 -44.42
N SER A 2 24.28 20.13 -45.40
CA SER A 2 23.74 18.79 -45.28
C SER A 2 24.85 17.76 -45.17
N ALA A 3 24.63 16.72 -44.34
CA ALA A 3 25.32 15.45 -44.52
C ALA A 3 24.36 14.30 -44.16
N VAL A 4 23.89 13.66 -45.18
CA VAL A 4 23.17 12.39 -45.23
C VAL A 4 24.18 11.27 -45.06
N PHE A 5 23.89 10.26 -44.21
CA PHE A 5 24.51 8.95 -44.34
C PHE A 5 23.44 7.83 -44.29
N ARG A 6 23.59 6.96 -45.32
CA ARG A 6 22.70 5.87 -45.73
C ARG A 6 22.96 4.58 -44.98
N PHE A 7 21.89 3.83 -44.84
CA PHE A 7 21.74 2.36 -44.63
C PHE A 7 22.92 1.47 -45.08
N ARG A 8 23.18 0.42 -44.31
CA ARG A 8 23.61 -0.88 -44.83
C ARG A 8 22.86 -2.02 -44.13
N ARG A 9 22.43 -2.94 -45.00
CA ARG A 9 21.60 -4.14 -44.76
C ARG A 9 22.38 -5.28 -44.12
N SER A 10 21.61 -6.13 -43.44
CA SER A 10 21.84 -7.52 -43.00
C SER A 10 22.46 -8.43 -44.07
N PRO A 11 23.08 -9.53 -43.66
CA PRO A 11 22.92 -10.79 -44.42
C PRO A 11 22.36 -11.92 -43.56
N ILE A 12 21.25 -12.44 -44.05
CA ILE A 12 20.74 -13.80 -43.87
C ILE A 12 21.42 -14.68 -44.92
N ASP A 13 21.50 -15.99 -44.62
CA ASP A 13 21.83 -17.17 -45.41
C ASP A 13 23.26 -17.71 -45.33
N LEU A 14 23.30 -18.87 -44.74
CA LEU A 14 23.81 -20.13 -45.27
C LEU A 14 24.05 -21.16 -44.15
N ILE A 15 23.29 -22.21 -44.12
CA ILE A 15 23.80 -23.61 -44.11
C ILE A 15 22.58 -24.55 -44.16
N GLN A 16 22.31 -25.02 -45.38
CA GLN A 16 21.63 -26.29 -45.62
C GLN A 16 22.70 -27.24 -46.19
N LYS A 17 22.69 -28.47 -45.70
CA LYS A 17 23.13 -29.73 -46.30
C LYS A 17 24.08 -30.55 -45.42
N ALA A 18 23.53 -31.59 -44.85
CA ALA A 18 24.17 -32.92 -44.88
C ALA A 18 23.07 -33.92 -44.47
N GLY A 19 22.72 -34.77 -45.45
CA GLY A 19 21.83 -35.90 -45.25
C GLY A 19 22.63 -37.15 -44.93
N CYS A 20 21.99 -38.10 -44.28
CA CYS A 20 22.27 -39.54 -44.38
C CYS A 20 21.07 -40.32 -43.83
N SER A 21 20.37 -40.98 -44.70
CA SER A 21 20.24 -42.44 -44.91
C SER A 21 19.34 -43.22 -43.94
N LEU A 22 18.29 -43.78 -44.56
CA LEU A 22 17.33 -44.75 -44.01
C LEU A 22 18.00 -46.07 -43.55
N SER A 23 17.45 -46.65 -42.49
CA SER A 23 17.28 -48.11 -42.44
C SER A 23 15.95 -48.46 -41.74
N ARG A 24 15.16 -49.24 -42.48
CA ARG A 24 13.89 -49.83 -42.05
C ARG A 24 14.15 -50.95 -41.04
N VAL A 25 13.43 -50.94 -39.93
CA VAL A 25 13.17 -52.18 -39.16
C VAL A 25 11.68 -52.29 -38.94
N THR A 26 11.12 -53.29 -39.57
CA THR A 26 9.73 -53.74 -39.40
C THR A 26 9.62 -54.50 -38.09
N LEU A 27 8.76 -54.10 -37.19
CA LEU A 27 8.40 -54.88 -36.02
C LEU A 27 6.89 -55.02 -35.90
N THR A 28 6.50 -56.26 -35.92
CA THR A 28 5.16 -56.82 -35.96
C THR A 28 4.37 -56.48 -34.67
N CYS A 29 3.21 -55.85 -34.77
CA CYS A 29 2.28 -55.69 -33.67
C CYS A 29 1.54 -56.99 -33.35
N LEU A 30 1.75 -57.55 -32.20
CA LEU A 30 0.85 -58.49 -31.56
C LEU A 30 -0.05 -57.72 -30.55
N THR A 31 -1.31 -57.61 -30.89
CA THR A 31 -2.34 -57.10 -30.02
C THR A 31 -2.77 -58.18 -29.02
N LEU A 32 -2.42 -57.99 -27.73
CA LEU A 32 -3.06 -58.67 -26.62
C LEU A 32 -4.04 -57.69 -25.98
N ALA A 33 -5.31 -57.90 -26.22
CA ALA A 33 -6.39 -57.19 -25.52
C ALA A 33 -6.58 -57.84 -24.13
N SER A 34 -6.03 -57.21 -23.10
CA SER A 34 -6.35 -57.57 -21.72
C SER A 34 -7.60 -56.77 -21.28
N VAL A 35 -8.73 -57.45 -21.19
CA VAL A 35 -9.95 -56.91 -20.57
C VAL A 35 -9.72 -56.84 -19.05
N ILE A 36 -9.47 -55.63 -18.54
CA ILE A 36 -9.45 -55.38 -17.09
C ILE A 36 -10.89 -55.07 -16.70
N ILE A 37 -11.54 -56.00 -16.02
CA ILE A 37 -12.80 -55.79 -15.36
C ILE A 37 -12.54 -55.01 -14.08
N PHE A 38 -12.89 -53.71 -14.06
CA PHE A 38 -12.95 -52.96 -12.83
C PHE A 38 -14.19 -53.39 -12.02
N PRO A 39 -14.06 -53.63 -10.72
CA PRO A 39 -15.25 -53.83 -9.89
C PRO A 39 -16.06 -52.52 -9.87
N VAL A 40 -17.35 -52.64 -10.15
CA VAL A 40 -18.29 -51.53 -9.96
C VAL A 40 -18.28 -51.21 -8.47
N SER A 41 -17.70 -50.07 -8.10
CA SER A 41 -17.82 -49.53 -6.78
C SER A 41 -19.29 -49.20 -6.53
N GLU A 42 -19.83 -49.68 -5.41
CA GLU A 42 -21.14 -49.28 -4.91
C GLU A 42 -21.27 -47.76 -4.90
N PRO A 43 -22.48 -47.18 -5.14
CA PRO A 43 -22.67 -45.75 -5.07
C PRO A 43 -22.34 -45.32 -3.63
N TYR A 44 -21.32 -44.47 -3.52
CA TYR A 44 -21.08 -43.72 -2.31
C TYR A 44 -22.38 -43.06 -1.91
N ALA A 45 -22.83 -43.33 -0.69
CA ALA A 45 -23.95 -42.62 -0.09
C ALA A 45 -23.68 -41.15 -0.21
N ASP A 46 -24.63 -40.44 -0.76
CA ASP A 46 -24.64 -38.98 -0.90
C ASP A 46 -24.62 -38.42 0.54
N ASP A 47 -23.41 -38.25 1.08
CA ASP A 47 -23.22 -37.42 2.27
C ASP A 47 -23.69 -36.03 1.85
N ALA A 48 -24.92 -35.68 2.21
CA ALA A 48 -25.52 -34.38 2.00
C ALA A 48 -24.47 -33.36 2.42
N VAL A 49 -23.89 -32.69 1.44
CA VAL A 49 -22.91 -31.62 1.64
C VAL A 49 -23.60 -30.65 2.58
N LYS A 50 -23.20 -30.66 3.86
CA LYS A 50 -23.68 -29.67 4.82
C LYS A 50 -23.44 -28.31 4.17
N PRO A 51 -24.45 -27.42 4.13
CA PRO A 51 -24.27 -26.09 3.57
C PRO A 51 -22.99 -25.50 4.16
N ALA A 52 -22.09 -25.03 3.29
CA ALA A 52 -20.76 -24.58 3.70
C ALA A 52 -20.96 -23.58 4.83
N GLN A 53 -20.47 -23.90 6.03
CA GLN A 53 -20.64 -23.08 7.22
C GLN A 53 -20.04 -21.72 6.91
N GLN A 54 -20.85 -20.67 6.95
CA GLN A 54 -20.40 -19.28 6.79
C GLN A 54 -19.72 -18.87 8.10
N PRO A 55 -18.37 -18.80 8.11
CA PRO A 55 -17.63 -18.68 9.38
C PRO A 55 -17.61 -17.26 9.92
N TYR A 56 -18.05 -16.28 9.12
CA TYR A 56 -18.00 -14.87 9.46
C TYR A 56 -19.36 -14.20 9.30
N LEU A 57 -19.60 -13.17 10.12
CA LEU A 57 -20.53 -12.10 9.77
C LEU A 57 -19.71 -11.00 9.11
N ILE A 58 -20.17 -10.51 7.97
CA ILE A 58 -19.44 -9.53 7.15
C ILE A 58 -20.37 -8.39 6.83
N GLY A 59 -19.92 -7.17 7.05
CA GLY A 59 -20.63 -5.98 6.65
C GLY A 59 -19.71 -4.98 5.96
N ARG A 60 -20.30 -4.13 5.12
CA ARG A 60 -19.62 -3.10 4.36
C ARG A 60 -20.24 -1.73 4.62
N GLY A 61 -19.42 -0.69 4.51
CA GLY A 61 -19.91 0.69 4.62
C GLY A 61 -19.01 1.66 3.89
N MET A 62 -19.61 2.68 3.32
CA MET A 62 -18.89 3.72 2.60
C MET A 62 -19.50 5.09 2.88
N THR A 63 -18.63 6.09 3.04
CA THR A 63 -19.01 7.48 3.32
C THR A 63 -18.06 8.45 2.66
N ASP A 64 -18.49 9.71 2.52
CA ASP A 64 -17.66 10.82 2.03
C ASP A 64 -16.79 11.38 3.17
N VAL A 65 -15.50 11.63 2.89
CA VAL A 65 -14.53 12.26 3.81
C VAL A 65 -13.85 13.47 3.18
N THR A 66 -14.41 14.01 2.10
CA THR A 66 -13.77 15.06 1.30
C THR A 66 -13.56 16.36 2.08
N GLY A 67 -14.53 16.77 2.92
CA GLY A 67 -14.46 18.02 3.66
C GLY A 67 -14.38 19.28 2.78
N PRO A 68 -13.80 20.38 3.28
CA PRO A 68 -13.61 21.62 2.55
C PRO A 68 -12.68 21.42 1.35
N ALA A 69 -13.07 21.87 0.16
CA ALA A 69 -12.35 21.59 -1.08
C ALA A 69 -11.60 22.80 -1.67
N VAL A 70 -11.89 24.00 -1.19
CA VAL A 70 -11.36 25.26 -1.76
C VAL A 70 -10.68 26.07 -0.66
N GLY A 71 -9.49 26.62 -0.99
CA GLY A 71 -8.76 27.47 -0.05
C GLY A 71 -7.96 26.70 1.00
N VAL A 72 -7.93 25.38 0.95
CA VAL A 72 -7.16 24.51 1.85
C VAL A 72 -5.86 24.07 1.17
N GLN A 73 -4.76 24.00 1.91
CA GLN A 73 -3.51 23.44 1.40
C GLN A 73 -3.69 21.94 1.17
N LEU A 74 -3.19 21.43 0.04
CA LEU A 74 -3.18 19.99 -0.23
C LEU A 74 -2.02 19.31 0.50
N TRP A 75 -2.24 18.08 0.90
CA TRP A 75 -1.29 17.25 1.63
C TRP A 75 -0.29 16.56 0.70
N GLY A 76 0.93 16.31 1.19
CA GLY A 76 1.85 15.29 0.70
C GLY A 76 3.08 15.83 -0.03
N PHE A 77 2.96 16.83 -0.89
CA PHE A 77 4.10 17.38 -1.62
C PHE A 77 4.91 18.43 -0.85
N GLY A 78 4.46 18.81 0.37
CA GLY A 78 5.13 19.84 1.17
C GLY A 78 5.18 21.21 0.48
N ARG A 79 4.16 21.55 -0.31
CA ARG A 79 4.08 22.80 -1.08
C ARG A 79 3.00 23.73 -0.53
N PRO A 80 3.39 24.79 0.18
CA PRO A 80 2.43 25.76 0.73
C PRO A 80 1.58 26.49 -0.32
N ASP A 81 2.06 26.54 -1.57
CA ASP A 81 1.36 27.16 -2.69
C ASP A 81 0.35 26.22 -3.40
N GLN A 82 0.32 24.95 -3.01
CA GLN A 82 -0.64 23.97 -3.55
C GLN A 82 -1.97 24.05 -2.80
N ILE A 83 -2.81 25.00 -3.22
CA ILE A 83 -4.11 25.29 -2.59
C ILE A 83 -5.24 24.69 -3.43
N GLY A 84 -6.16 23.97 -2.78
CA GLY A 84 -7.33 23.36 -3.42
C GLY A 84 -8.25 24.41 -4.06
N GLU A 85 -8.69 24.14 -5.30
CA GLU A 85 -9.56 25.00 -6.11
C GLU A 85 -10.86 24.29 -6.52
N GLY A 86 -10.97 22.99 -6.25
CA GLY A 86 -12.14 22.18 -6.62
C GLY A 86 -11.92 20.69 -6.38
N ILE A 87 -12.83 19.88 -6.92
CA ILE A 87 -12.84 18.43 -6.74
C ILE A 87 -12.76 17.73 -8.11
N HIS A 88 -11.78 16.83 -8.27
CA HIS A 88 -11.71 15.87 -9.36
C HIS A 88 -12.51 14.60 -9.00
N ILE A 89 -12.16 13.95 -7.88
CA ILE A 89 -12.85 12.76 -7.34
C ILE A 89 -13.05 12.98 -5.84
N ARG A 90 -14.28 12.80 -5.35
CA ARG A 90 -14.57 12.83 -3.91
C ARG A 90 -13.81 11.74 -3.19
N GLN A 91 -13.28 12.07 -2.03
CA GLN A 91 -12.58 11.14 -1.16
C GLN A 91 -13.57 10.35 -0.32
N ARG A 92 -13.35 9.05 -0.17
CA ARG A 92 -14.24 8.16 0.58
C ARG A 92 -13.51 7.35 1.62
N SER A 93 -14.20 7.08 2.70
CA SER A 93 -13.88 6.03 3.66
C SER A 93 -14.64 4.76 3.25
N ARG A 94 -13.91 3.65 3.13
CA ARG A 94 -14.45 2.32 2.80
C ARG A 94 -14.11 1.37 3.94
N ALA A 95 -15.15 0.92 4.64
CA ALA A 95 -15.04 0.07 5.82
C ALA A 95 -15.58 -1.33 5.55
N PHE A 96 -14.91 -2.32 6.12
CA PHE A 96 -15.39 -3.69 6.27
C PHE A 96 -15.33 -4.07 7.74
N VAL A 97 -16.46 -4.56 8.26
CA VAL A 97 -16.52 -5.18 9.60
C VAL A 97 -16.61 -6.67 9.42
N ILE A 98 -15.73 -7.39 10.08
CA ILE A 98 -15.62 -8.85 10.02
C ILE A 98 -15.71 -9.37 11.44
N VAL A 99 -16.70 -10.23 11.68
CA VAL A 99 -16.98 -10.82 13.01
C VAL A 99 -16.90 -12.33 12.88
N GLN A 100 -16.24 -12.99 13.80
CA GLN A 100 -16.24 -14.46 13.88
C GLN A 100 -17.62 -14.95 14.31
N ALA A 101 -18.30 -15.74 13.49
CA ALA A 101 -19.72 -16.06 13.70
C ALA A 101 -20.01 -16.82 15.00
N ASP A 102 -19.10 -17.71 15.42
CA ASP A 102 -19.21 -18.49 16.66
C ASP A 102 -18.64 -17.78 17.90
N ASN A 103 -17.95 -16.63 17.71
CA ASN A 103 -17.44 -15.80 18.78
C ASN A 103 -17.52 -14.31 18.41
N PRO A 104 -18.67 -13.65 18.60
CA PRO A 104 -18.88 -12.26 18.18
C PRO A 104 -17.99 -11.22 18.87
N SER A 105 -17.30 -11.58 19.97
CA SER A 105 -16.28 -10.72 20.58
C SER A 105 -15.04 -10.56 19.68
N ASN A 106 -14.78 -11.55 18.82
CA ASN A 106 -13.71 -11.53 17.86
C ASN A 106 -14.18 -10.78 16.61
N ARG A 107 -13.87 -9.48 16.54
CA ARG A 107 -14.24 -8.61 15.43
C ARG A 107 -13.08 -7.72 14.98
N LEU A 108 -13.12 -7.32 13.75
CA LEU A 108 -12.18 -6.41 13.12
C LEU A 108 -12.95 -5.41 12.26
N ALA A 109 -12.72 -4.12 12.46
CA ALA A 109 -13.07 -3.08 11.51
C ALA A 109 -11.80 -2.69 10.74
N PHE A 110 -11.79 -2.90 9.42
CA PHE A 110 -10.73 -2.44 8.54
C PHE A 110 -11.25 -1.33 7.65
N VAL A 111 -10.54 -0.20 7.64
CA VAL A 111 -10.89 0.97 6.85
C VAL A 111 -9.75 1.33 5.90
N SER A 112 -10.08 1.56 4.63
CA SER A 112 -9.23 2.25 3.66
C SER A 112 -9.87 3.59 3.30
N ALA A 113 -9.22 4.68 3.67
CA ALA A 113 -9.70 6.03 3.41
C ALA A 113 -8.85 6.70 2.32
N ASP A 114 -9.50 7.44 1.41
CA ASP A 114 -8.83 8.21 0.35
C ASP A 114 -8.16 9.47 0.92
N LEU A 115 -7.25 9.29 1.87
CA LEU A 115 -6.52 10.34 2.58
C LEU A 115 -5.02 10.22 2.33
N GLY A 116 -4.27 11.26 2.66
CA GLY A 116 -2.80 11.24 2.61
C GLY A 116 -2.20 10.33 3.67
N SER A 117 -2.71 10.42 4.90
CA SER A 117 -2.27 9.63 6.05
C SER A 117 -3.37 9.60 7.11
N ILE A 118 -3.14 8.80 8.15
CA ILE A 118 -4.03 8.75 9.33
C ILE A 118 -3.24 9.25 10.53
N ASP A 119 -3.59 10.44 11.02
CA ASP A 119 -3.09 10.92 12.30
C ASP A 119 -3.66 10.09 13.45
N HIS A 120 -2.87 9.90 14.51
CA HIS A 120 -3.31 9.11 15.65
C HIS A 120 -4.57 9.65 16.34
N HIS A 121 -4.78 10.98 16.30
CA HIS A 121 -5.98 11.62 16.86
C HIS A 121 -7.23 11.25 16.10
N ILE A 122 -7.16 11.05 14.79
CA ILE A 122 -8.29 10.54 14.00
C ILE A 122 -8.69 9.16 14.55
N ALA A 123 -7.71 8.27 14.76
CA ALA A 123 -8.00 6.94 15.28
C ALA A 123 -8.58 6.94 16.70
N LEU A 124 -8.07 7.82 17.57
CA LEU A 124 -8.60 8.00 18.93
C LEU A 124 -10.04 8.48 18.91
N GLU A 125 -10.33 9.55 18.17
CA GLU A 125 -11.66 10.16 18.11
C GLU A 125 -12.69 9.21 17.46
N VAL A 126 -12.31 8.51 16.39
CA VAL A 126 -13.17 7.49 15.76
C VAL A 126 -13.52 6.39 16.76
N VAL A 127 -12.53 5.85 17.48
CA VAL A 127 -12.76 4.78 18.45
C VAL A 127 -13.62 5.29 19.61
N GLU A 128 -13.41 6.50 20.10
CA GLU A 128 -14.23 7.11 21.14
C GLU A 128 -15.71 7.20 20.70
N ARG A 129 -15.99 7.68 19.49
CA ARG A 129 -17.35 7.75 18.94
C ARG A 129 -17.99 6.38 18.75
N LEU A 130 -17.20 5.38 18.33
CA LEU A 130 -17.68 3.99 18.23
C LEU A 130 -18.00 3.40 19.60
N GLN A 131 -17.18 3.68 20.62
CA GLN A 131 -17.43 3.24 21.99
C GLN A 131 -18.68 3.89 22.61
N HIS A 132 -18.95 5.15 22.32
CA HIS A 132 -20.21 5.80 22.72
C HIS A 132 -21.44 5.09 22.16
N ARG A 133 -21.34 4.49 20.97
CA ARG A 133 -22.46 3.81 20.32
C ARG A 133 -22.55 2.31 20.64
N PHE A 134 -21.41 1.62 20.67
CA PHE A 134 -21.31 0.15 20.70
C PHE A 134 -20.63 -0.40 21.97
N GLY A 135 -20.29 0.48 22.93
CA GLY A 135 -19.54 0.08 24.11
C GLY A 135 -18.15 -0.43 23.76
N GLU A 136 -17.72 -1.47 24.47
CA GLU A 136 -16.38 -2.07 24.32
C GLU A 136 -16.21 -2.95 23.07
N SER A 137 -17.23 -3.03 22.20
CA SER A 137 -17.16 -3.82 20.97
C SER A 137 -16.04 -3.32 20.03
N TYR A 138 -15.71 -2.05 20.09
CA TYR A 138 -14.63 -1.42 19.32
C TYR A 138 -13.58 -0.81 20.24
N SER A 139 -12.32 -0.99 19.85
CA SER A 139 -11.16 -0.44 20.55
C SER A 139 -10.04 -0.15 19.54
N LEU A 140 -8.97 0.48 19.99
CA LEU A 140 -7.78 0.65 19.15
C LEU A 140 -7.16 -0.66 18.71
N ASP A 141 -7.42 -1.79 19.39
CA ASP A 141 -6.89 -3.09 19.01
C ASP A 141 -7.58 -3.68 17.77
N ASN A 142 -8.89 -3.43 17.59
CA ASN A 142 -9.68 -4.05 16.53
C ASN A 142 -10.22 -3.07 15.47
N VAL A 143 -9.83 -1.79 15.55
CA VAL A 143 -10.10 -0.78 14.51
C VAL A 143 -8.80 -0.42 13.82
N ILE A 144 -8.63 -0.87 12.57
CA ILE A 144 -7.47 -0.56 11.73
C ILE A 144 -7.91 0.42 10.64
N ILE A 145 -7.40 1.63 10.71
CA ILE A 145 -7.67 2.69 9.73
C ILE A 145 -6.40 2.92 8.93
N THR A 146 -6.49 2.83 7.60
CA THR A 146 -5.38 3.04 6.67
C THR A 146 -5.74 4.11 5.65
N ALA A 147 -4.72 4.84 5.17
CA ALA A 147 -4.87 5.79 4.08
C ALA A 147 -4.44 5.17 2.75
N THR A 148 -5.05 5.60 1.65
CA THR A 148 -4.56 5.30 0.31
C THR A 148 -3.27 6.05 -0.02
N HIS A 149 -2.97 7.09 0.75
CA HIS A 149 -1.80 7.96 0.64
C HIS A 149 -1.87 8.94 -0.55
N THR A 150 -3.06 9.44 -0.88
CA THR A 150 -3.20 10.45 -1.94
C THR A 150 -2.50 11.76 -1.56
N HIS A 151 -1.74 12.32 -2.50
CA HIS A 151 -1.11 13.65 -2.38
C HIS A 151 -2.00 14.78 -2.93
N SER A 152 -3.26 14.46 -3.22
CA SER A 152 -4.27 15.39 -3.75
C SER A 152 -5.50 15.50 -2.85
N GLY A 153 -5.35 15.23 -1.56
CA GLY A 153 -6.36 15.49 -0.54
C GLY A 153 -6.06 16.75 0.25
N PRO A 154 -7.04 17.37 0.92
CA PRO A 154 -6.77 18.48 1.84
C PRO A 154 -5.84 18.02 2.97
N GLY A 155 -4.92 18.89 3.38
CA GLY A 155 -4.16 18.76 4.62
C GLY A 155 -4.96 19.28 5.83
N GLY A 156 -4.25 19.70 6.88
CA GLY A 156 -4.87 20.41 8.00
C GLY A 156 -5.66 19.55 8.97
N TYR A 157 -5.41 18.26 9.03
CA TYR A 157 -5.99 17.34 10.01
C TYR A 157 -4.97 16.78 11.01
N TRP A 158 -3.74 17.26 10.94
CA TRP A 158 -2.68 16.92 11.88
C TRP A 158 -2.75 17.80 13.13
N GLN A 159 -2.33 17.24 14.26
CA GLN A 159 -2.19 18.08 15.45
C GLN A 159 -1.14 19.18 15.28
N PRO A 160 -1.32 20.32 15.99
CA PRO A 160 -0.53 21.55 15.82
C PRO A 160 0.97 21.45 16.18
N ARG A 161 1.53 20.27 16.28
CA ARG A 161 2.98 20.08 16.52
C ARG A 161 3.83 20.20 15.28
N SER A 162 3.28 20.08 14.09
CA SER A 162 4.01 20.38 12.88
C SER A 162 3.87 21.85 12.51
N ASP A 163 4.46 22.74 13.30
CA ASP A 163 4.62 24.18 12.95
C ASP A 163 5.47 24.37 11.68
N THR A 164 5.72 23.29 10.93
CA THR A 164 6.48 23.35 9.70
C THR A 164 5.77 24.09 8.57
N GLY A 165 4.44 24.35 8.72
CA GLY A 165 3.63 24.95 7.67
C GLY A 165 3.50 24.11 6.39
N LEU A 166 4.10 22.92 6.38
CA LEU A 166 4.13 22.05 5.20
C LEU A 166 2.79 21.36 4.94
N ASP A 167 1.96 21.22 5.99
CA ASP A 167 0.71 20.45 5.93
C ASP A 167 -0.55 21.32 6.16
N GLY A 168 -0.41 22.65 6.10
CA GLY A 168 -1.52 23.59 6.16
C GLY A 168 -2.12 23.86 7.54
N GLY A 169 -1.53 23.34 8.62
CA GLY A 169 -2.03 23.53 9.99
C GLY A 169 -3.25 22.65 10.31
N LEU A 170 -4.13 23.12 11.22
CA LEU A 170 -5.35 22.41 11.59
C LEU A 170 -6.57 23.13 11.04
N TYR A 171 -7.37 22.44 10.24
CA TYR A 171 -8.71 22.85 9.80
C TYR A 171 -9.75 21.99 10.53
N PRO A 172 -10.40 22.48 11.57
CA PRO A 172 -11.34 21.68 12.37
C PRO A 172 -12.47 21.08 11.55
N GLU A 173 -12.96 21.79 10.55
CA GLU A 173 -14.02 21.32 9.66
C GLU A 173 -13.58 20.11 8.81
N HIS A 174 -12.32 20.08 8.42
CA HIS A 174 -11.79 18.94 7.68
C HIS A 174 -11.53 17.74 8.59
N PHE A 175 -10.94 17.97 9.76
CA PHE A 175 -10.77 16.93 10.78
C PHE A 175 -12.11 16.29 11.13
N GLU A 176 -13.16 17.12 11.39
CA GLU A 176 -14.50 16.64 11.70
C GLU A 176 -15.13 15.84 10.55
N ALA A 177 -14.96 16.28 9.30
CA ALA A 177 -15.45 15.57 8.13
C ALA A 177 -14.79 14.16 8.00
N ILE A 178 -13.50 14.07 8.27
CA ILE A 178 -12.75 12.79 8.24
C ILE A 178 -13.24 11.86 9.34
N VAL A 179 -13.27 12.35 10.59
CA VAL A 179 -13.64 11.54 11.75
C VAL A 179 -15.09 11.06 11.64
N THR A 180 -16.01 11.96 11.30
CA THR A 180 -17.42 11.60 11.09
C THR A 180 -17.56 10.60 9.95
N GLY A 181 -16.95 10.86 8.81
CA GLY A 181 -17.04 9.94 7.66
C GLY A 181 -16.47 8.56 7.96
N ILE A 182 -15.31 8.46 8.62
CA ILE A 182 -14.75 7.16 9.00
C ILE A 182 -15.64 6.45 10.01
N THR A 183 -16.12 7.15 11.04
CA THR A 183 -17.01 6.59 12.04
C THR A 183 -18.30 6.06 11.40
N ASP A 184 -18.93 6.85 10.55
CA ASP A 184 -20.17 6.46 9.88
C ASP A 184 -19.98 5.29 8.92
N SER A 185 -18.82 5.19 8.25
CA SER A 185 -18.54 4.03 7.39
C SER A 185 -18.47 2.74 8.19
N ILE A 186 -17.89 2.77 9.41
CA ILE A 186 -17.84 1.61 10.30
C ILE A 186 -19.22 1.31 10.86
N ILE A 187 -20.00 2.33 11.25
CA ILE A 187 -21.38 2.16 11.74
C ILE A 187 -22.26 1.50 10.65
N LYS A 188 -22.16 1.93 9.40
CA LYS A 188 -22.88 1.30 8.29
C LYS A 188 -22.45 -0.16 8.10
N ALA A 189 -21.14 -0.43 8.13
CA ALA A 189 -20.62 -1.77 8.02
C ALA A 189 -21.08 -2.69 9.17
N ASP A 190 -21.16 -2.17 10.40
CA ASP A 190 -21.67 -2.95 11.54
C ASP A 190 -23.19 -3.22 11.41
N ALA A 191 -23.94 -2.29 10.86
CA ALA A 191 -25.38 -2.46 10.61
C ALA A 191 -25.69 -3.43 9.45
N ASP A 192 -24.75 -3.59 8.50
CA ASP A 192 -24.84 -4.46 7.32
C ASP A 192 -24.38 -5.90 7.60
N LEU A 193 -24.02 -6.26 8.84
CA LEU A 193 -23.47 -7.57 9.18
C LEU A 193 -24.42 -8.72 8.78
N GLN A 194 -23.98 -9.56 7.84
CA GLN A 194 -24.68 -10.77 7.38
C GLN A 194 -23.73 -11.98 7.38
N PRO A 195 -24.25 -13.19 7.56
CA PRO A 195 -23.43 -14.40 7.39
C PRO A 195 -22.78 -14.42 6.01
N GLY A 196 -21.47 -14.76 5.96
CA GLY A 196 -20.77 -14.71 4.70
C GLY A 196 -19.41 -15.42 4.68
N ASN A 197 -18.77 -15.38 3.52
CA ASN A 197 -17.46 -15.94 3.26
C ASN A 197 -16.51 -14.86 2.72
N ILE A 198 -15.23 -15.01 3.06
CA ILE A 198 -14.14 -14.19 2.52
C ILE A 198 -13.28 -15.08 1.64
N LEU A 199 -13.16 -14.72 0.37
CA LEU A 199 -12.34 -15.45 -0.60
C LEU A 199 -11.09 -14.64 -0.88
N ILE A 200 -9.92 -15.30 -0.93
CA ILE A 200 -8.64 -14.67 -1.23
C ILE A 200 -8.12 -15.08 -2.60
N ASN A 201 -7.47 -14.14 -3.28
CA ASN A 201 -6.70 -14.39 -4.48
C ASN A 201 -5.47 -13.47 -4.54
N ARG A 202 -4.46 -13.84 -5.32
CA ARG A 202 -3.23 -13.08 -5.52
C ARG A 202 -2.84 -13.05 -6.99
N GLY A 203 -2.24 -11.95 -7.41
CA GLY A 203 -1.76 -11.78 -8.79
C GLY A 203 -0.76 -10.66 -8.92
N VAL A 204 -0.35 -10.39 -10.16
CA VAL A 204 0.72 -9.45 -10.47
C VAL A 204 0.16 -8.28 -11.30
N VAL A 205 0.51 -7.07 -10.88
CA VAL A 205 0.34 -5.82 -11.65
C VAL A 205 1.72 -5.42 -12.16
N SER A 206 1.97 -5.61 -13.44
CA SER A 206 3.33 -5.50 -14.00
C SER A 206 3.66 -4.14 -14.59
N ASP A 207 2.68 -3.28 -14.82
CA ASP A 207 2.83 -2.09 -15.64
C ASP A 207 2.30 -0.78 -14.99
N ALA A 208 1.95 -0.82 -13.71
CA ALA A 208 1.34 0.32 -13.02
C ALA A 208 2.32 1.17 -12.19
N GLY A 209 3.61 0.87 -12.17
CA GLY A 209 4.56 1.67 -11.42
C GLY A 209 6.01 1.32 -11.69
N VAL A 210 6.90 2.25 -11.34
CA VAL A 210 8.35 2.08 -11.41
C VAL A 210 8.98 2.51 -10.07
N ASN A 211 10.20 2.03 -9.80
CA ASN A 211 10.91 2.45 -8.60
C ASN A 211 11.45 3.88 -8.79
N ARG A 212 10.97 4.82 -7.97
CA ARG A 212 11.37 6.24 -8.03
C ARG A 212 12.68 6.53 -7.31
N SER A 213 13.14 5.60 -6.48
CA SER A 213 14.37 5.71 -5.68
C SER A 213 15.35 4.60 -6.05
N HIS A 214 15.58 4.41 -7.36
CA HIS A 214 16.36 3.30 -7.88
C HIS A 214 17.81 3.30 -7.38
N ILE A 215 18.45 4.47 -7.28
CA ILE A 215 19.82 4.60 -6.77
C ILE A 215 19.90 4.12 -5.31
N ALA A 216 18.93 4.54 -4.48
CA ALA A 216 18.85 4.08 -3.09
C ALA A 216 18.51 2.58 -3.00
N TYR A 217 17.65 2.06 -3.89
CA TYR A 217 17.36 0.63 -3.95
C TYR A 217 18.63 -0.20 -4.23
N LEU A 218 19.55 0.30 -5.04
CA LEU A 218 20.81 -0.39 -5.37
C LEU A 218 21.78 -0.48 -4.19
N GLU A 219 21.62 0.29 -3.12
CA GLU A 219 22.39 0.17 -1.88
C GLU A 219 21.99 -1.06 -1.04
N ASN A 220 20.87 -1.72 -1.35
CA ASN A 220 20.55 -3.00 -0.72
C ASN A 220 21.53 -4.10 -1.20
N PRO A 221 21.80 -5.15 -0.37
CA PRO A 221 22.68 -6.24 -0.74
C PRO A 221 22.32 -6.90 -2.08
N LEU A 222 23.30 -7.13 -2.94
CA LEU A 222 23.09 -7.68 -4.28
C LEU A 222 22.37 -9.03 -4.24
N GLU A 223 22.78 -9.91 -3.35
CA GLU A 223 22.19 -11.25 -3.16
C GLU A 223 20.71 -11.20 -2.76
N GLU A 224 20.32 -10.17 -2.00
CA GLU A 224 18.93 -9.97 -1.61
C GLU A 224 18.10 -9.44 -2.79
N ARG A 225 18.65 -8.47 -3.54
CA ARG A 225 17.98 -7.92 -4.74
C ARG A 225 17.77 -8.98 -5.83
N GLN A 226 18.72 -9.88 -6.00
CA GLN A 226 18.67 -10.97 -7.00
C GLN A 226 17.60 -12.05 -6.73
N ARG A 227 17.01 -12.08 -5.53
CA ARG A 227 15.87 -12.97 -5.23
C ARG A 227 14.58 -12.54 -5.92
N PHE A 228 14.53 -11.35 -6.48
CA PHE A 228 13.33 -10.75 -7.05
C PHE A 228 13.55 -10.34 -8.50
N THR A 229 12.53 -10.52 -9.32
CA THR A 229 12.56 -10.18 -10.76
C THR A 229 12.28 -8.70 -11.04
N SER A 230 11.74 -7.97 -10.06
CA SER A 230 11.42 -6.54 -10.16
C SER A 230 12.04 -5.76 -9.00
N ASN A 231 12.33 -4.48 -9.22
CA ASN A 231 12.74 -3.53 -8.20
C ASN A 231 11.55 -2.81 -7.53
N THR A 232 10.33 -3.22 -7.83
CA THR A 232 9.08 -2.82 -7.17
C THR A 232 8.33 -4.07 -6.69
N ASN A 233 7.43 -3.91 -5.70
CA ASN A 233 6.49 -4.96 -5.33
C ASN A 233 5.32 -4.95 -6.30
N THR A 234 5.26 -5.93 -7.17
CA THR A 234 4.22 -6.06 -8.21
C THR A 234 3.02 -6.90 -7.75
N ASN A 235 3.04 -7.43 -6.53
CA ASN A 235 1.98 -8.30 -6.03
C ASN A 235 0.73 -7.49 -5.65
N MET A 236 -0.42 -7.99 -6.07
CA MET A 236 -1.73 -7.57 -5.56
C MET A 236 -2.35 -8.74 -4.82
N THR A 237 -2.70 -8.53 -3.55
CA THR A 237 -3.53 -9.46 -2.77
C THR A 237 -4.94 -8.90 -2.71
N LEU A 238 -5.96 -9.74 -2.93
CA LEU A 238 -7.36 -9.35 -2.97
C LEU A 238 -8.22 -10.26 -2.11
N LEU A 239 -9.06 -9.65 -1.29
CA LEU A 239 -10.18 -10.29 -0.60
C LEU A 239 -11.48 -9.95 -1.33
N LYS A 240 -12.31 -10.97 -1.54
CA LYS A 240 -13.68 -10.85 -2.04
C LYS A 240 -14.63 -11.23 -0.93
N PHE A 241 -15.56 -10.36 -0.62
CA PHE A 241 -16.60 -10.56 0.40
C PHE A 241 -17.90 -11.02 -0.26
N VAL A 242 -18.46 -12.12 0.26
CA VAL A 242 -19.63 -12.79 -0.33
C VAL A 242 -20.60 -13.17 0.77
N ASP A 243 -21.85 -12.79 0.64
CA ASP A 243 -22.98 -13.25 1.44
C ASP A 243 -23.99 -14.05 0.59
N ASP A 244 -25.18 -14.30 1.10
CA ASP A 244 -26.23 -15.04 0.38
C ASP A 244 -26.79 -14.27 -0.82
N SER A 245 -26.64 -12.95 -0.88
CA SER A 245 -27.03 -12.10 -2.01
C SER A 245 -26.00 -12.09 -3.15
N GLY A 246 -24.80 -12.57 -2.87
CA GLY A 246 -23.68 -12.60 -3.80
C GLY A 246 -22.46 -11.83 -3.31
N ALA A 247 -21.70 -11.25 -4.22
CA ALA A 247 -20.50 -10.49 -3.86
C ALA A 247 -20.89 -9.06 -3.44
N ILE A 248 -20.55 -8.69 -2.20
CA ILE A 248 -20.90 -7.41 -1.60
C ILE A 248 -19.77 -6.39 -1.63
N GLY A 249 -18.51 -6.85 -1.81
CA GLY A 249 -17.38 -5.93 -1.86
C GLY A 249 -16.05 -6.62 -2.09
N THR A 250 -15.01 -5.82 -2.17
CA THR A 250 -13.62 -6.27 -2.29
C THR A 250 -12.66 -5.31 -1.59
N LEU A 251 -11.59 -5.87 -1.05
CA LEU A 251 -10.47 -5.13 -0.48
C LEU A 251 -9.19 -5.69 -1.09
N ASN A 252 -8.36 -4.84 -1.65
CA ASN A 252 -7.08 -5.26 -2.20
C ASN A 252 -5.94 -4.35 -1.73
N TRP A 253 -4.72 -4.87 -1.78
CA TRP A 253 -3.48 -4.17 -1.47
C TRP A 253 -2.54 -4.25 -2.67
N TYR A 254 -2.03 -3.10 -3.09
CA TYR A 254 -1.01 -2.98 -4.12
C TYR A 254 -0.13 -1.76 -3.84
N ALA A 255 1.18 -1.91 -4.07
CA ALA A 255 2.18 -0.88 -3.84
C ALA A 255 2.24 0.10 -5.01
N LEU A 256 1.65 1.30 -4.85
CA LEU A 256 1.78 2.39 -5.82
C LEU A 256 1.45 3.73 -5.17
N HIS A 257 2.41 4.63 -5.13
CA HIS A 257 2.26 5.96 -4.57
C HIS A 257 1.19 6.76 -5.33
N PRO A 258 0.18 7.35 -4.69
CA PRO A 258 -0.86 8.09 -5.40
C PRO A 258 -0.40 9.53 -5.67
N THR A 259 0.51 9.67 -6.60
CA THR A 259 1.13 10.92 -7.06
C THR A 259 0.97 11.13 -8.56
N ALA A 260 -0.02 10.46 -9.19
CA ALA A 260 -0.38 10.68 -10.58
C ALA A 260 -0.94 12.09 -10.81
N MET A 261 -1.75 12.60 -9.85
CA MET A 261 -2.08 14.02 -9.73
C MET A 261 -0.86 14.71 -9.11
N ASN A 262 -0.08 15.45 -9.89
CA ASN A 262 1.23 15.96 -9.49
C ASN A 262 1.15 17.22 -8.59
N PHE A 263 2.30 17.77 -8.21
CA PHE A 263 2.41 18.92 -7.30
C PHE A 263 1.91 20.26 -7.87
N TYR A 264 1.53 20.33 -9.15
CA TYR A 264 0.83 21.49 -9.74
C TYR A 264 -0.69 21.33 -9.68
N ASN A 265 -1.19 20.11 -9.40
CA ASN A 265 -2.61 19.86 -9.27
C ASN A 265 -3.21 20.67 -8.11
N ARG A 266 -4.42 21.21 -8.32
CA ARG A 266 -5.20 21.95 -7.31
C ARG A 266 -6.60 21.38 -7.09
N LEU A 267 -6.82 20.17 -7.63
CA LEU A 267 -8.11 19.48 -7.47
C LEU A 267 -7.97 18.36 -6.44
N ILE A 268 -8.93 18.28 -5.53
CA ILE A 268 -9.01 17.18 -4.58
C ILE A 268 -9.33 15.89 -5.33
N SER A 269 -8.59 14.84 -5.02
CA SER A 269 -8.70 13.55 -5.69
C SER A 269 -8.23 12.40 -4.79
N GLY A 270 -8.91 11.26 -4.87
CA GLY A 270 -8.39 9.99 -4.36
C GLY A 270 -7.29 9.40 -5.25
N ASP A 271 -6.84 10.14 -6.30
CA ASP A 271 -5.86 9.72 -7.27
C ASP A 271 -6.22 8.38 -7.92
N HIS A 272 -5.29 7.63 -8.48
CA HIS A 272 -5.52 6.37 -9.20
C HIS A 272 -6.19 5.28 -8.35
N LYS A 273 -5.97 5.24 -7.03
CA LYS A 273 -6.66 4.30 -6.13
C LYS A 273 -8.13 4.67 -5.95
N GLY A 274 -8.41 5.95 -5.70
CA GLY A 274 -9.77 6.46 -5.66
C GLY A 274 -10.52 6.29 -6.99
N TYR A 275 -9.82 6.47 -8.12
CA TYR A 275 -10.37 6.21 -9.46
C TYR A 275 -10.71 4.73 -9.65
N ALA A 276 -9.80 3.82 -9.31
CA ALA A 276 -10.02 2.37 -9.45
C ALA A 276 -11.19 1.90 -8.57
N SER A 277 -11.26 2.38 -7.33
CA SER A 277 -12.36 2.13 -6.40
C SER A 277 -13.69 2.61 -6.97
N LEU A 278 -13.78 3.89 -7.35
CA LEU A 278 -14.96 4.51 -7.94
C LEU A 278 -15.48 3.75 -9.17
N LYS A 279 -14.55 3.33 -10.01
CA LYS A 279 -14.91 2.63 -11.26
C LYS A 279 -15.40 1.22 -10.99
N MET A 280 -14.76 0.47 -10.11
CA MET A 280 -15.20 -0.87 -9.73
C MET A 280 -16.57 -0.82 -9.04
N GLU A 281 -16.78 0.12 -8.13
CA GLU A 281 -18.05 0.34 -7.43
C GLU A 281 -19.19 0.61 -8.42
N ARG A 282 -18.98 1.54 -9.37
CA ARG A 282 -19.98 1.85 -10.41
C ARG A 282 -20.28 0.68 -11.34
N GLN A 283 -19.29 -0.12 -11.67
CA GLN A 283 -19.49 -1.33 -12.48
C GLN A 283 -20.34 -2.40 -11.77
N HIS A 284 -20.38 -2.35 -10.42
CA HIS A 284 -21.26 -3.18 -9.60
C HIS A 284 -22.54 -2.47 -9.17
N GLY A 285 -22.88 -1.34 -9.82
CA GLY A 285 -24.14 -0.65 -9.62
C GLY A 285 -24.20 0.35 -8.47
N ALA A 286 -23.05 0.69 -7.85
CA ALA A 286 -23.04 1.65 -6.75
C ALA A 286 -23.51 3.04 -7.21
N THR A 287 -24.46 3.59 -6.45
CA THR A 287 -25.08 4.90 -6.68
C THR A 287 -24.58 5.97 -5.74
N TYR A 288 -23.93 5.56 -4.64
CA TYR A 288 -23.51 6.37 -3.48
C TYR A 288 -24.70 7.02 -2.72
N GLN A 289 -25.88 6.47 -2.91
CA GLN A 289 -27.10 6.87 -2.22
C GLN A 289 -27.74 5.75 -1.41
N SER A 290 -27.23 4.52 -1.56
CA SER A 290 -27.68 3.32 -0.87
C SER A 290 -26.62 2.84 0.12
N ASP A 291 -27.06 2.35 1.28
CA ASP A 291 -26.18 1.67 2.23
C ASP A 291 -25.78 0.25 1.73
N ASP A 292 -26.53 -0.30 0.77
CA ASP A 292 -26.28 -1.60 0.14
C ASP A 292 -25.33 -1.52 -1.08
N ASP A 293 -24.76 -0.34 -1.36
CA ASP A 293 -23.83 -0.17 -2.47
C ASP A 293 -22.62 -1.12 -2.33
N PHE A 294 -22.16 -1.67 -3.46
CA PHE A 294 -20.93 -2.47 -3.51
C PHE A 294 -19.73 -1.59 -3.12
N VAL A 295 -18.87 -2.10 -2.24
CA VAL A 295 -17.70 -1.37 -1.75
C VAL A 295 -16.42 -1.98 -2.31
N ALA A 296 -15.59 -1.16 -2.97
CA ALA A 296 -14.30 -1.59 -3.50
C ALA A 296 -13.16 -0.74 -2.93
N ALA A 297 -12.38 -1.30 -2.02
CA ALA A 297 -11.25 -0.63 -1.40
C ALA A 297 -9.92 -1.03 -2.07
N PHE A 298 -9.22 -0.06 -2.65
CA PHE A 298 -7.86 -0.20 -3.18
C PHE A 298 -6.85 0.37 -2.18
N ALA A 299 -6.46 -0.45 -1.22
CA ALA A 299 -5.58 -0.07 -0.15
C ALA A 299 -4.10 -0.05 -0.57
N GLN A 300 -3.26 0.53 0.28
CA GLN A 300 -1.82 0.62 0.09
C GLN A 300 -1.10 -0.59 0.68
N SER A 301 -0.04 -1.05 0.00
CA SER A 301 0.92 -2.03 0.52
C SER A 301 2.21 -1.30 0.95
N ASP A 302 3.33 -1.52 0.28
CA ASP A 302 4.66 -0.96 0.52
C ASP A 302 5.08 0.04 -0.59
N PRO A 303 4.47 1.25 -0.65
CA PRO A 303 4.57 2.16 -1.79
C PRO A 303 5.78 3.09 -1.76
N GLY A 304 6.58 3.09 -0.67
CA GLY A 304 7.51 4.18 -0.37
C GLY A 304 8.44 4.59 -1.50
N ASP A 305 8.87 3.64 -2.32
CA ASP A 305 9.74 3.86 -3.48
C ASP A 305 9.09 3.55 -4.84
N VAL A 306 7.75 3.43 -4.91
CA VAL A 306 7.04 3.08 -6.15
C VAL A 306 6.16 4.23 -6.61
N THR A 307 6.42 4.78 -7.80
CA THR A 307 5.69 5.91 -8.39
C THR A 307 4.86 5.51 -9.61
N PRO A 308 3.70 6.17 -9.85
CA PRO A 308 2.94 6.07 -11.09
C PRO A 308 3.58 6.89 -12.24
N ASN A 309 4.53 7.76 -11.93
CA ASN A 309 5.18 8.66 -12.88
C ASN A 309 6.31 7.93 -13.61
N THR A 310 5.92 7.07 -14.53
CA THR A 310 6.82 6.11 -15.21
C THR A 310 7.88 6.74 -16.09
N ASN A 311 7.79 8.04 -16.39
CA ASN A 311 8.82 8.76 -17.12
C ASN A 311 9.98 9.22 -16.22
N LEU A 312 9.82 9.10 -14.86
CA LEU A 312 10.82 9.54 -13.86
C LEU A 312 11.22 11.01 -13.98
N ASP A 313 10.26 11.85 -14.31
CA ASP A 313 10.38 13.31 -14.40
C ASP A 313 9.11 14.00 -13.83
N ASN A 314 8.47 13.36 -12.86
CA ASN A 314 7.18 13.74 -12.27
C ASN A 314 6.00 13.68 -13.26
N THR A 315 6.17 12.98 -14.39
CA THR A 315 5.09 12.72 -15.34
C THR A 315 4.89 11.23 -15.57
N GLY A 316 3.64 10.84 -15.82
CA GLY A 316 3.23 9.48 -16.10
C GLY A 316 2.96 9.23 -17.58
N PRO A 317 2.27 8.12 -17.93
CA PRO A 317 2.00 7.75 -19.31
C PRO A 317 0.90 8.59 -19.99
N GLY A 318 0.10 9.34 -19.23
CA GLY A 318 -0.93 10.23 -19.77
C GLY A 318 -0.37 11.58 -20.22
N ALA A 319 -1.08 12.29 -21.10
CA ALA A 319 -0.74 13.65 -21.50
C ALA A 319 -1.07 14.68 -20.39
N THR A 320 -1.89 14.29 -19.41
CA THR A 320 -2.27 15.09 -18.26
C THR A 320 -2.25 14.24 -16.99
N ASP A 321 -2.24 14.88 -15.83
CA ASP A 321 -2.36 14.25 -14.51
C ASP A 321 -3.62 13.38 -14.39
N VAL A 322 -4.76 13.93 -14.87
CA VAL A 322 -6.04 13.21 -14.87
C VAL A 322 -5.95 11.96 -15.74
N GLU A 323 -5.35 12.04 -16.91
CA GLU A 323 -5.17 10.90 -17.80
C GLU A 323 -4.21 9.87 -17.20
N THR A 324 -3.12 10.30 -16.58
CA THR A 324 -2.21 9.41 -15.83
C THR A 324 -2.95 8.71 -14.70
N THR A 325 -3.76 9.44 -13.92
CA THR A 325 -4.61 8.90 -12.85
C THR A 325 -5.54 7.81 -13.38
N GLN A 326 -6.18 8.05 -14.52
CA GLN A 326 -7.09 7.09 -15.16
C GLN A 326 -6.34 5.84 -15.63
N ILE A 327 -5.22 6.01 -16.35
CA ILE A 327 -4.42 4.88 -16.86
C ILE A 327 -3.92 4.01 -15.71
N MET A 328 -3.37 4.61 -14.66
CA MET A 328 -2.83 3.87 -13.52
C MET A 328 -3.93 3.21 -12.68
N GLY A 329 -5.08 3.86 -12.57
CA GLY A 329 -6.26 3.26 -11.95
C GLY A 329 -6.80 2.06 -12.74
N GLU A 330 -6.91 2.18 -14.08
CA GLU A 330 -7.33 1.08 -14.96
C GLU A 330 -6.40 -0.14 -14.89
N ARG A 331 -5.08 0.06 -14.87
CA ARG A 331 -4.11 -1.03 -14.77
C ARG A 331 -4.31 -1.85 -13.48
N GLN A 332 -4.53 -1.17 -12.34
CA GLN A 332 -4.87 -1.81 -11.08
C GLN A 332 -6.25 -2.49 -11.13
N LEU A 333 -7.26 -1.79 -11.65
CA LEU A 333 -8.63 -2.27 -11.75
C LEU A 333 -8.72 -3.57 -12.56
N GLN A 334 -8.07 -3.65 -13.71
CA GLN A 334 -8.10 -4.84 -14.57
C GLN A 334 -7.53 -6.07 -13.86
N VAL A 335 -6.47 -5.91 -13.07
CA VAL A 335 -5.93 -7.02 -12.27
C VAL A 335 -6.89 -7.37 -11.15
N ALA A 336 -7.39 -6.39 -10.40
CA ALA A 336 -8.35 -6.61 -9.32
C ALA A 336 -9.60 -7.36 -9.82
N GLN A 337 -10.15 -6.99 -10.97
CA GLN A 337 -11.31 -7.68 -11.58
C GLN A 337 -11.00 -9.14 -11.91
N ARG A 338 -9.85 -9.44 -12.53
CA ARG A 338 -9.45 -10.83 -12.80
C ARG A 338 -9.34 -11.63 -11.52
N LEU A 339 -8.70 -11.06 -10.49
CA LEU A 339 -8.55 -11.71 -9.18
C LEU A 339 -9.89 -11.92 -8.50
N PHE A 340 -10.78 -10.93 -8.55
CA PHE A 340 -12.12 -10.98 -7.98
C PHE A 340 -12.98 -12.07 -8.60
N HIS A 341 -12.97 -12.19 -9.92
CA HIS A 341 -13.73 -13.24 -10.60
C HIS A 341 -13.16 -14.64 -10.38
N ALA A 342 -11.85 -14.75 -10.24
CA ALA A 342 -11.16 -16.02 -10.03
C ALA A 342 -10.97 -16.39 -8.55
N ALA A 343 -11.43 -15.58 -7.59
CA ALA A 343 -11.26 -15.86 -6.16
C ALA A 343 -12.14 -17.03 -5.72
N THR A 344 -11.50 -18.11 -5.25
CA THR A 344 -12.17 -19.35 -4.81
C THR A 344 -11.63 -19.87 -3.48
N ILE A 345 -10.45 -19.42 -3.03
CA ILE A 345 -9.83 -19.90 -1.79
C ILE A 345 -10.49 -19.19 -0.62
N ALA A 346 -11.26 -19.93 0.18
CA ALA A 346 -11.95 -19.38 1.34
C ALA A 346 -11.01 -19.23 2.55
N LEU A 347 -11.09 -18.09 3.23
CA LEU A 347 -10.48 -17.93 4.54
C LEU A 347 -11.29 -18.69 5.57
N ARG A 348 -10.58 -19.36 6.51
CA ARG A 348 -11.17 -20.12 7.60
C ARG A 348 -10.32 -19.96 8.86
N GLY A 349 -10.96 -19.82 10.02
CA GLY A 349 -10.28 -19.68 11.31
C GLY A 349 -10.66 -18.39 12.03
N PRO A 350 -9.95 -18.04 13.11
CA PRO A 350 -10.32 -16.93 13.98
C PRO A 350 -10.16 -15.56 13.33
N VAL A 351 -10.89 -14.58 13.88
CA VAL A 351 -10.66 -13.15 13.69
C VAL A 351 -9.97 -12.64 14.95
N GLU A 352 -8.76 -12.14 14.81
CA GLU A 352 -7.96 -11.65 15.93
C GLU A 352 -7.24 -10.37 15.52
N SER A 353 -7.03 -9.48 16.47
CA SER A 353 -6.25 -8.26 16.20
C SER A 353 -5.57 -7.78 17.48
N ARG A 354 -4.46 -7.07 17.30
CA ARG A 354 -3.73 -6.46 18.38
C ARG A 354 -2.98 -5.23 17.90
N ARG A 355 -2.94 -4.21 18.75
CA ARG A 355 -2.10 -3.03 18.58
C ARG A 355 -1.11 -2.92 19.72
N ILE A 356 0.12 -2.56 19.41
CA ILE A 356 1.14 -2.22 20.40
C ILE A 356 1.72 -0.86 20.06
N TYR A 357 2.21 -0.17 21.08
CA TYR A 357 2.98 1.07 20.93
C TYR A 357 4.44 0.76 21.16
N VAL A 358 5.28 1.17 20.23
CA VAL A 358 6.70 0.86 20.21
C VAL A 358 7.49 2.17 20.19
N ASP A 359 8.44 2.31 21.11
CA ASP A 359 9.44 3.38 21.05
C ASP A 359 10.54 3.00 20.05
N PHE A 360 10.41 3.51 18.83
CA PHE A 360 11.35 3.24 17.74
C PHE A 360 12.72 3.90 17.94
N SER A 361 12.89 4.76 18.94
CA SER A 361 14.15 5.44 19.21
C SER A 361 15.15 4.61 19.99
N ASN A 362 14.76 3.48 20.57
CA ASN A 362 15.62 2.69 21.46
C ASN A 362 15.29 1.19 21.46
N ILE A 363 14.98 0.61 20.28
CA ILE A 363 14.74 -0.83 20.16
C ILE A 363 16.07 -1.57 20.11
N GLU A 364 16.20 -2.62 20.90
CA GLU A 364 17.31 -3.56 20.77
C GLU A 364 17.10 -4.45 19.53
N VAL A 365 18.10 -4.47 18.65
CA VAL A 365 18.10 -5.26 17.42
C VAL A 365 19.15 -6.35 17.55
N ALA A 366 18.70 -7.60 17.49
CA ALA A 366 19.56 -8.76 17.63
C ALA A 366 20.57 -8.90 16.48
N ASP A 367 21.71 -9.52 16.77
CA ASP A 367 22.82 -9.73 15.83
C ASP A 367 22.39 -10.39 14.51
N GLN A 368 21.45 -11.33 14.56
CA GLN A 368 20.93 -12.00 13.36
C GLN A 368 20.34 -11.05 12.29
N PHE A 369 19.93 -9.83 12.70
CA PHE A 369 19.40 -8.81 11.80
C PHE A 369 20.43 -7.77 11.39
N THR A 370 21.44 -7.54 12.26
CA THR A 370 22.46 -6.49 12.04
C THR A 370 23.73 -7.02 11.40
N GLY A 371 24.09 -8.28 11.67
CA GLY A 371 25.38 -8.87 11.29
C GLY A 371 26.59 -8.17 11.94
N ALA A 372 26.36 -7.35 12.97
CA ALA A 372 27.37 -6.49 13.62
C ALA A 372 27.25 -6.48 15.17
N GLY A 373 26.76 -7.58 15.74
CA GLY A 373 26.40 -7.68 17.15
C GLY A 373 25.04 -7.05 17.45
N VAL A 374 24.64 -7.09 18.71
CA VAL A 374 23.42 -6.45 19.17
C VAL A 374 23.57 -4.93 19.04
N GLN A 375 22.63 -4.30 18.34
CA GLN A 375 22.58 -2.86 18.11
C GLN A 375 21.32 -2.27 18.74
N ARG A 376 21.22 -0.93 18.76
CA ARG A 376 20.00 -0.22 19.15
C ARG A 376 19.60 0.80 18.10
N THR A 377 18.30 0.96 17.90
CA THR A 377 17.77 2.05 17.09
C THR A 377 18.01 3.40 17.77
N CYS A 378 17.93 4.48 17.00
CA CYS A 378 18.21 5.83 17.46
C CYS A 378 16.97 6.72 17.34
N PRO A 379 16.92 7.86 18.05
CA PRO A 379 15.97 8.91 17.74
C PRO A 379 15.97 9.24 16.24
N SER A 380 14.81 9.52 15.66
CA SER A 380 14.69 9.74 14.23
C SER A 380 15.53 10.94 13.75
N ALA A 381 16.11 10.79 12.57
CA ALA A 381 16.84 11.85 11.89
C ALA A 381 16.66 11.74 10.38
N TYR A 382 16.54 12.88 9.71
CA TYR A 382 16.58 12.93 8.26
C TYR A 382 18.02 12.81 7.77
N GLY A 383 18.22 12.03 6.72
CA GLY A 383 19.54 11.87 6.10
C GLY A 383 19.74 12.83 4.93
N TYR A 384 20.98 12.91 4.40
CA TYR A 384 21.32 13.70 3.22
C TYR A 384 20.49 13.30 1.99
N SER A 385 20.16 12.02 1.84
CA SER A 385 19.33 11.52 0.74
C SER A 385 17.94 12.13 0.72
N PHE A 386 17.38 12.51 1.87
CA PHE A 386 16.09 13.20 1.95
C PHE A 386 16.15 14.55 1.19
N ALA A 387 17.23 15.33 1.36
CA ALA A 387 17.40 16.57 0.64
C ALA A 387 17.83 16.36 -0.83
N GLY A 388 18.32 15.18 -1.17
CA GLY A 388 18.64 14.80 -2.55
C GLY A 388 17.42 14.52 -3.42
N GLY A 389 16.30 14.20 -2.78
CA GLY A 389 15.11 13.74 -3.49
C GLY A 389 15.25 12.31 -4.03
N SER A 390 14.39 11.97 -4.96
CA SER A 390 14.36 10.66 -5.62
C SER A 390 14.89 10.75 -7.07
N THR A 391 15.09 9.61 -7.73
CA THR A 391 15.42 9.56 -9.17
C THR A 391 14.37 10.31 -10.00
N GLU A 392 13.09 10.23 -9.61
CA GLU A 392 11.98 10.96 -10.23
C GLU A 392 12.18 12.47 -10.17
N ASP A 393 12.79 12.98 -9.10
CA ASP A 393 13.11 14.39 -8.89
C ASP A 393 14.49 14.79 -9.47
N GLY A 394 15.11 13.90 -10.24
CA GLY A 394 16.45 14.08 -10.78
C GLY A 394 17.57 13.53 -9.90
N GLY A 395 17.26 12.98 -8.71
CA GLY A 395 18.19 12.27 -7.83
C GLY A 395 19.30 13.12 -7.19
N ALA A 396 19.27 14.44 -7.37
CA ALA A 396 20.24 15.37 -6.80
C ALA A 396 19.66 16.77 -6.64
N HIS A 397 19.94 17.40 -5.50
CA HIS A 397 19.59 18.78 -5.23
C HIS A 397 20.74 19.51 -4.52
N PHE A 398 21.29 20.54 -5.13
CA PHE A 398 22.51 21.21 -4.66
C PHE A 398 23.67 20.23 -4.44
N PHE A 399 24.03 20.01 -3.17
CA PHE A 399 25.14 19.15 -2.75
C PHE A 399 24.69 17.77 -2.28
N PHE A 400 23.39 17.53 -2.25
CA PHE A 400 22.77 16.30 -1.83
C PHE A 400 22.45 15.40 -3.02
N LYS A 401 22.57 14.10 -2.82
CA LYS A 401 22.24 13.09 -3.82
C LYS A 401 21.46 11.94 -3.18
N GLU A 402 20.58 11.33 -3.96
CA GLU A 402 19.94 10.09 -3.60
C GLU A 402 20.97 9.00 -3.26
N GLY A 403 20.69 8.15 -2.28
CA GLY A 403 21.57 7.05 -1.88
C GLY A 403 22.86 7.46 -1.16
N MET A 404 23.01 8.71 -0.71
CA MET A 404 24.22 9.13 0.03
C MET A 404 24.34 8.40 1.37
N THR A 405 25.49 7.72 1.55
CA THR A 405 25.85 6.99 2.78
C THR A 405 27.09 7.55 3.49
N LYS A 406 27.70 8.61 2.94
CA LYS A 406 28.94 9.18 3.49
C LYS A 406 28.74 10.59 4.02
N GLN A 407 29.04 10.78 5.31
CA GLN A 407 29.09 12.09 5.95
C GLN A 407 30.17 12.97 5.33
N LYS A 408 29.87 14.26 5.09
CA LYS A 408 30.83 15.26 4.57
C LYS A 408 30.95 16.41 5.57
N GLY A 409 32.11 16.56 6.21
CA GLY A 409 32.32 17.54 7.28
C GLY A 409 32.08 19.00 6.89
N TRP A 410 32.37 19.38 5.65
CA TRP A 410 32.10 20.72 5.13
C TRP A 410 30.59 20.95 4.94
N LEU A 411 29.84 19.90 4.55
CA LEU A 411 28.39 19.99 4.37
C LEU A 411 27.69 20.07 5.73
N ASP A 412 28.17 19.31 6.75
CA ASP A 412 27.71 19.45 8.11
C ASP A 412 27.92 20.87 8.66
N TRP A 413 29.06 21.48 8.34
CA TRP A 413 29.32 22.86 8.72
C TRP A 413 28.31 23.81 8.05
N LEU A 414 28.06 23.64 6.75
CA LEU A 414 27.12 24.47 6.02
C LEU A 414 25.69 24.33 6.56
N ILE A 415 25.21 23.10 6.76
CA ILE A 415 23.90 22.81 7.33
C ILE A 415 23.74 23.55 8.67
N ARG A 416 24.70 23.40 9.56
CA ARG A 416 24.67 24.06 10.88
C ARG A 416 24.72 25.57 10.80
N ALA A 417 25.49 26.12 9.88
CA ALA A 417 25.57 27.56 9.66
C ALA A 417 24.22 28.14 9.22
N VAL A 418 23.47 27.38 8.42
CA VAL A 418 22.13 27.78 7.91
C VAL A 418 21.02 27.51 8.94
N THR A 419 21.06 26.37 9.62
CA THR A 419 19.96 25.92 10.49
C THR A 419 20.17 26.32 11.96
N GLY A 420 21.37 26.74 12.36
CA GLY A 420 21.71 26.94 13.79
C GLY A 420 21.81 25.65 14.59
N ALA A 421 21.74 24.47 13.97
CA ALA A 421 21.76 23.19 14.63
C ALA A 421 23.08 22.97 15.42
N PRO A 422 23.05 22.29 16.57
CA PRO A 422 24.25 21.97 17.33
C PRO A 422 25.16 20.99 16.56
N LYS A 423 26.41 20.90 16.96
CA LYS A 423 27.33 19.90 16.42
C LYS A 423 26.91 18.51 16.91
N TRP A 424 26.62 17.59 15.99
CA TRP A 424 26.35 16.20 16.38
C TRP A 424 27.54 15.56 17.06
N THR A 425 27.27 14.87 18.18
CA THR A 425 28.29 14.11 18.87
C THR A 425 28.71 12.89 18.04
N GLN A 426 29.86 12.31 18.37
CA GLN A 426 30.30 11.09 17.69
C GLN A 426 29.30 9.96 17.93
N ALA A 427 28.75 9.83 19.14
CA ALA A 427 27.75 8.82 19.48
C ALA A 427 26.48 8.93 18.61
N VAL A 428 25.99 10.14 18.32
CA VAL A 428 24.85 10.34 17.41
C VAL A 428 25.19 9.91 15.99
N LYS A 429 26.39 10.26 15.51
CA LYS A 429 26.86 9.86 14.17
C LYS A 429 27.00 8.34 14.03
N ASP A 430 27.56 7.70 15.05
CA ASP A 430 27.75 6.25 15.07
C ASP A 430 26.41 5.52 15.10
N CYS A 431 25.46 6.03 15.88
CA CYS A 431 24.11 5.47 15.96
C CYS A 431 23.36 5.59 14.62
N GLN A 432 23.48 6.71 13.93
CA GLN A 432 22.80 6.94 12.64
C GLN A 432 23.52 6.31 11.43
N HIS A 433 24.76 5.83 11.62
CA HIS A 433 25.55 5.22 10.55
C HIS A 433 24.81 4.01 9.90
N PRO A 434 24.82 3.86 8.57
CA PRO A 434 25.57 4.62 7.56
C PRO A 434 24.86 5.90 7.04
N LYS A 435 23.72 6.29 7.62
CA LYS A 435 22.96 7.46 7.20
C LYS A 435 23.65 8.76 7.62
N PRO A 436 24.15 9.62 6.70
CA PRO A 436 24.66 10.94 7.04
C PRO A 436 23.51 11.85 7.45
N ILE A 437 23.65 12.52 8.60
CA ILE A 437 22.58 13.30 9.23
C ILE A 437 22.42 14.65 8.52
N LEU A 438 21.18 14.95 8.10
CA LEU A 438 20.76 16.29 7.67
C LEU A 438 20.28 17.10 8.87
N PHE A 439 19.32 16.58 9.62
CA PHE A 439 18.87 17.11 10.92
C PHE A 439 18.16 16.02 11.75
N GLU A 440 18.20 16.19 13.07
CA GLU A 440 17.54 15.30 14.01
C GLU A 440 16.09 15.74 14.21
N SER A 441 15.14 14.84 13.90
CA SER A 441 13.70 15.09 14.05
C SER A 441 13.11 14.44 15.31
N GLY A 442 13.79 13.46 15.86
CA GLY A 442 13.37 12.74 17.07
C GLY A 442 13.89 13.32 18.37
N THR A 443 14.69 14.39 18.30
CA THR A 443 15.24 15.08 19.48
C THR A 443 14.46 16.37 19.73
N GLY A 444 14.55 16.87 20.96
CA GLY A 444 13.80 18.07 21.37
C GLY A 444 12.69 17.72 22.35
N ASN A 445 12.00 18.74 22.87
CA ASN A 445 10.89 18.57 23.81
C ASN A 445 9.78 19.61 23.49
N PRO A 446 8.72 19.22 22.80
CA PRO A 446 8.49 17.91 22.18
C PRO A 446 9.37 17.67 20.94
N PRO A 447 9.60 16.41 20.54
CA PRO A 447 10.29 16.12 19.29
C PRO A 447 9.43 16.50 18.10
N MET A 448 10.06 16.83 16.96
CA MET A 448 9.36 17.13 15.70
C MET A 448 8.56 15.92 15.21
N GLN A 449 9.13 14.71 15.36
CA GLN A 449 8.45 13.46 15.04
C GLN A 449 8.31 12.60 16.30
N SER A 450 7.10 12.03 16.49
CA SER A 450 6.87 11.06 17.55
C SER A 450 7.81 9.87 17.39
N GLN A 451 8.42 9.45 18.49
CA GLN A 451 9.26 8.24 18.54
C GLN A 451 8.44 7.00 18.92
N ILE A 452 7.31 7.22 19.60
CA ILE A 452 6.40 6.15 19.99
C ILE A 452 5.29 6.09 18.95
N ASN A 453 5.22 4.97 18.24
CA ASN A 453 4.24 4.75 17.20
C ASN A 453 3.54 3.41 17.35
N SER A 454 2.32 3.30 16.82
CA SER A 454 1.55 2.06 16.89
C SER A 454 1.90 1.11 15.76
N VAL A 455 1.98 -0.18 16.09
CA VAL A 455 2.02 -1.28 15.12
C VAL A 455 0.81 -2.15 15.38
N SER A 456 0.03 -2.44 14.33
CA SER A 456 -1.15 -3.27 14.44
C SER A 456 -1.00 -4.52 13.59
N ILE A 457 -1.45 -5.65 14.13
CA ILE A 457 -1.56 -6.92 13.42
C ILE A 457 -3.00 -7.41 13.52
N ALA A 458 -3.55 -7.87 12.41
CA ALA A 458 -4.84 -8.55 12.38
C ALA A 458 -4.73 -9.86 11.63
N ARG A 459 -5.57 -10.82 12.03
CA ARG A 459 -5.67 -12.14 11.43
C ARG A 459 -7.11 -12.44 11.08
N ILE A 460 -7.35 -12.91 9.87
CA ILE A 460 -8.63 -13.44 9.41
C ILE A 460 -8.36 -14.85 8.88
N GLY A 461 -8.61 -15.85 9.71
CA GLY A 461 -8.21 -17.22 9.39
C GLY A 461 -6.71 -17.37 9.18
N GLN A 462 -6.31 -17.80 7.99
CA GLN A 462 -4.91 -17.94 7.58
C GLN A 462 -4.30 -16.66 6.95
N PHE A 463 -5.03 -15.58 6.85
CA PHE A 463 -4.56 -14.31 6.30
C PHE A 463 -4.18 -13.34 7.42
N VAL A 464 -3.01 -12.73 7.30
CA VAL A 464 -2.48 -11.75 8.27
C VAL A 464 -2.33 -10.40 7.61
N ILE A 465 -2.77 -9.36 8.29
CA ILE A 465 -2.58 -7.95 7.93
C ILE A 465 -1.63 -7.33 8.95
N LEU A 466 -0.53 -6.73 8.46
CA LEU A 466 0.37 -5.93 9.27
C LEU A 466 0.20 -4.46 8.88
N ALA A 467 -0.22 -3.61 9.82
CA ALA A 467 -0.37 -2.17 9.61
C ALA A 467 0.73 -1.41 10.37
N LEU A 468 1.47 -0.58 9.63
CA LEU A 468 2.64 0.16 10.09
C LEU A 468 2.45 1.66 9.89
N PRO A 469 2.97 2.50 10.79
CA PRO A 469 2.90 3.95 10.70
C PRO A 469 4.04 4.51 9.82
N ALA A 470 4.20 3.98 8.60
CA ALA A 470 5.33 4.32 7.74
C ALA A 470 5.02 4.10 6.26
N GLU A 471 5.72 4.84 5.41
CA GLU A 471 5.81 4.61 3.97
C GLU A 471 6.89 3.56 3.70
N VAL A 472 6.52 2.29 3.80
CA VAL A 472 7.45 1.18 3.66
C VAL A 472 7.93 1.09 2.20
N THR A 473 9.25 1.01 2.01
CA THR A 473 9.85 0.80 0.68
C THR A 473 9.78 -0.66 0.26
N THR A 474 9.91 -0.93 -1.02
CA THR A 474 9.82 -2.28 -1.62
C THR A 474 10.67 -3.33 -0.88
N MET A 475 11.95 -3.03 -0.61
CA MET A 475 12.82 -4.01 0.04
C MET A 475 12.47 -4.18 1.54
N ALA A 476 12.10 -3.10 2.22
CA ALA A 476 11.63 -3.18 3.60
C ALA A 476 10.31 -3.97 3.71
N GLY A 477 9.37 -3.77 2.78
CA GLY A 477 8.12 -4.54 2.69
C GLY A 477 8.37 -6.04 2.52
N ARG A 478 9.27 -6.42 1.62
CA ARG A 478 9.68 -7.81 1.41
C ARG A 478 10.28 -8.47 2.65
N ARG A 479 11.10 -7.73 3.40
CA ARG A 479 11.66 -8.21 4.68
C ARG A 479 10.57 -8.41 5.73
N LEU A 480 9.63 -7.48 5.81
CA LEU A 480 8.49 -7.59 6.72
C LEU A 480 7.60 -8.79 6.35
N GLU A 481 7.26 -8.95 5.07
CA GLU A 481 6.47 -10.10 4.59
C GLU A 481 7.16 -11.42 4.94
N ALA A 482 8.47 -11.53 4.71
CA ALA A 482 9.25 -12.72 5.05
C ALA A 482 9.33 -13.00 6.57
N THR A 483 9.11 -11.99 7.41
CA THR A 483 9.13 -12.15 8.88
C THR A 483 7.79 -12.69 9.40
N VAL A 484 6.69 -12.43 8.69
CA VAL A 484 5.33 -12.81 9.10
C VAL A 484 4.92 -14.18 8.54
N MET A 485 5.50 -14.60 7.40
CA MET A 485 5.28 -15.92 6.79
C MET A 485 6.06 -17.02 7.48
#